data_9976a07bd00428e0d49233b916b9bfc1
#
_entry.id   9976a07bd00428e0d49233b916b9bfc1
#
_cell.length_a   1.000
_cell.length_b   1.000
_cell.length_c   1.000
_cell.angle_alpha   90.00
_cell.angle_beta   90.00
_cell.angle_gamma   90.00
#
_symmetry.space_group_name_H-M   'P 1'
#
loop_
_entity.id
_entity.type
_entity.pdbx_description
1 polymer ?
#
loop_
_entity_poly.entity_id
_entity_poly.type
_entity_poly.pdbx_seq_one_letter_code
_entity_poly.pdbx_strand_id
1 'polypeptide(L)'
;MIRPNIVLILADDLGYTDIAPYGSEVNTPSLSALAEQGLSFTNYHTAANCAPARAMLLTGVDSHLAGVSNIPEMLAPEQRAYANYQGVLGDDVVTVATLLEGAGYHTYMAGKWHLGMDPRKRPSRRGFARTMAMMDSGADNWEQRPY
;
A
#
# COMPACT_ATOMS: atom_id res chain seq x y z
N MET A 1 -4.65 15.86 -24.78
CA MET A 1 -5.16 16.00 -23.38
C MET A 1 -3.96 15.93 -22.46
N ILE A 2 -3.78 16.93 -21.59
CA ILE A 2 -2.68 16.93 -20.60
C ILE A 2 -3.05 15.93 -19.51
N ARG A 3 -2.21 14.94 -19.24
CA ARG A 3 -2.40 13.96 -18.17
C ARG A 3 -1.79 14.53 -16.88
N PRO A 4 -2.53 14.58 -15.77
CA PRO A 4 -1.97 15.07 -14.50
C PRO A 4 -0.96 14.07 -13.94
N ASN A 5 0.02 14.55 -13.18
CA ASN A 5 0.83 13.70 -12.32
C ASN A 5 -0.02 13.22 -11.13
N ILE A 6 0.20 11.98 -10.72
CA ILE A 6 -0.51 11.35 -9.60
C ILE A 6 0.54 10.99 -8.55
N VAL A 7 0.38 11.51 -7.33
CA VAL A 7 1.24 11.18 -6.18
C VAL A 7 0.36 10.55 -5.12
N LEU A 8 0.62 9.29 -4.78
CA LEU A 8 -0.01 8.56 -3.68
C LEU A 8 0.96 8.49 -2.50
N ILE A 9 0.59 9.10 -1.39
CA ILE A 9 1.35 9.06 -0.14
C ILE A 9 0.56 8.20 0.85
N LEU A 10 1.15 7.08 1.26
CA LEU A 10 0.56 6.15 2.22
C LEU A 10 1.40 6.15 3.50
N ALA A 11 0.83 6.64 4.57
CA ALA A 11 1.42 6.53 5.90
C ALA A 11 1.18 5.12 6.47
N ASP A 12 2.18 4.57 7.16
CA ASP A 12 2.10 3.27 7.82
C ASP A 12 1.83 3.49 9.31
N ASP A 13 0.83 2.80 9.83
CA ASP A 13 0.39 2.89 11.23
C ASP A 13 0.03 4.32 11.71
N LEU A 14 -0.58 5.13 10.84
CA LEU A 14 -1.08 6.45 11.18
C LEU A 14 -2.56 6.37 11.54
N GLY A 15 -2.91 6.79 12.75
CA GLY A 15 -4.29 6.86 13.22
C GLY A 15 -5.05 8.06 12.65
N TYR A 16 -6.37 7.97 12.65
CA TYR A 16 -7.25 9.04 12.15
C TYR A 16 -7.00 10.39 12.85
N THR A 17 -6.77 10.36 14.17
CA THR A 17 -6.56 11.56 14.98
C THR A 17 -5.09 11.95 15.17
N ASP A 18 -4.19 11.38 14.37
CA ASP A 18 -2.75 11.66 14.50
C ASP A 18 -2.31 12.87 13.67
N ILE A 19 -3.20 13.46 12.90
CA ILE A 19 -2.93 14.63 12.06
C ILE A 19 -3.87 15.80 12.37
N ALA A 20 -3.33 17.01 12.28
CA ALA A 20 -4.06 18.23 12.65
C ALA A 20 -5.41 18.43 11.93
N PRO A 21 -5.59 18.08 10.63
CA PRO A 21 -6.90 18.20 9.95
C PRO A 21 -8.05 17.44 10.63
N TYR A 22 -7.75 16.42 11.42
CA TYR A 22 -8.73 15.62 12.16
C TYR A 22 -8.70 15.82 13.68
N GLY A 23 -8.03 16.89 14.15
CA GLY A 23 -8.07 17.31 15.55
C GLY A 23 -6.91 16.86 16.42
N SER A 24 -5.80 16.42 15.82
CA SER A 24 -4.57 16.11 16.56
C SER A 24 -3.96 17.36 17.18
N GLU A 25 -3.34 17.20 18.35
CA GLU A 25 -2.43 18.20 18.93
C GLU A 25 -1.07 18.26 18.20
N VAL A 26 -0.76 17.26 17.37
CA VAL A 26 0.45 17.24 16.55
C VAL A 26 0.32 18.21 15.38
N ASN A 27 1.27 19.14 15.28
CA ASN A 27 1.27 20.11 14.20
C ASN A 27 1.72 19.46 12.87
N THR A 28 0.78 19.40 11.91
CA THR A 28 1.03 18.86 10.56
C THR A 28 0.66 19.88 9.48
N PRO A 29 1.43 20.99 9.35
CA PRO A 29 1.02 22.15 8.55
C PRO A 29 0.87 21.83 7.06
N SER A 30 1.70 20.95 6.50
CA SER A 30 1.60 20.55 5.09
C SER A 30 0.33 19.73 4.83
N LEU A 31 -0.08 18.85 5.75
CA LEU A 31 -1.33 18.10 5.64
C LEU A 31 -2.54 18.99 5.82
N SER A 32 -2.45 19.98 6.72
CA SER A 32 -3.50 20.99 6.89
C SER A 32 -3.69 21.80 5.61
N ALA A 33 -2.62 22.26 4.99
CA ALA A 33 -2.69 22.99 3.71
C ALA A 33 -3.28 22.14 2.57
N LEU A 34 -2.97 20.84 2.52
CA LEU A 34 -3.59 19.93 1.57
C LEU A 34 -5.08 19.73 1.84
N ALA A 35 -5.48 19.61 3.10
CA ALA A 35 -6.87 19.45 3.49
C ALA A 35 -7.71 20.70 3.14
N GLU A 36 -7.15 21.90 3.29
CA GLU A 36 -7.78 23.17 2.92
C GLU A 36 -7.99 23.32 1.40
N GLN A 37 -7.11 22.73 0.59
CA GLN A 37 -7.15 22.86 -0.87
C GLN A 37 -7.81 21.66 -1.56
N GLY A 38 -8.05 20.59 -0.84
CA GLY A 38 -8.53 19.31 -1.36
C GLY A 38 -9.82 18.83 -0.71
N LEU A 39 -10.00 17.53 -0.70
CA LEU A 39 -11.10 16.84 -0.05
C LEU A 39 -10.60 16.03 1.13
N SER A 40 -11.23 16.15 2.28
CA SER A 40 -10.99 15.33 3.46
C SER A 40 -12.13 14.34 3.63
N PHE A 41 -11.79 13.06 3.79
CA PHE A 41 -12.76 11.99 3.99
C PHE A 41 -12.87 11.67 5.48
N THR A 42 -14.07 11.76 6.04
CA THR A 42 -14.34 11.47 7.46
C THR A 42 -14.86 10.06 7.69
N ASN A 43 -15.15 9.32 6.63
CA ASN A 43 -15.66 7.94 6.69
C ASN A 43 -14.93 7.05 5.68
N TYR A 44 -13.60 7.09 5.70
CA TYR A 44 -12.74 6.23 4.88
C TYR A 44 -12.39 4.97 5.66
N HIS A 45 -12.73 3.82 5.11
CA HIS A 45 -12.47 2.52 5.72
C HIS A 45 -11.43 1.75 4.92
N THR A 46 -10.60 0.98 5.62
CA THR A 46 -9.57 0.12 5.06
C THR A 46 -9.47 -1.17 5.87
N ALA A 47 -8.58 -2.08 5.51
CA ALA A 47 -8.31 -3.26 6.31
C ALA A 47 -7.56 -2.92 7.60
N ALA A 48 -7.70 -3.77 8.61
CA ALA A 48 -7.11 -3.57 9.93
C ALA A 48 -5.57 -3.67 9.93
N ASN A 49 -4.98 -4.34 8.94
CA ASN A 49 -3.54 -4.60 8.86
C ASN A 49 -2.94 -4.04 7.56
N CYS A 50 -1.63 -3.76 7.59
CA CYS A 50 -0.90 -3.09 6.51
C CYS A 50 -0.91 -3.86 5.19
N ALA A 51 -0.59 -5.16 5.13
CA ALA A 51 -0.57 -5.88 3.87
C ALA A 51 -1.95 -6.00 3.20
N PRO A 52 -3.03 -6.36 3.91
CA PRO A 52 -4.39 -6.31 3.38
C PRO A 52 -4.79 -4.91 2.86
N ALA A 53 -4.53 -3.87 3.64
CA ALA A 53 -4.84 -2.49 3.23
C ALA A 53 -4.08 -2.09 1.96
N ARG A 54 -2.80 -2.46 1.85
CA ARG A 54 -1.97 -2.23 0.65
C ARG A 54 -2.49 -2.99 -0.57
N ALA A 55 -2.90 -4.25 -0.39
CA ALA A 55 -3.49 -5.04 -1.46
C ALA A 55 -4.76 -4.36 -2.00
N MET A 56 -5.68 -3.96 -1.11
CA MET A 56 -6.92 -3.28 -1.49
C MET A 56 -6.63 -1.94 -2.19
N LEU A 57 -5.73 -1.12 -1.63
CA LEU A 57 -5.38 0.19 -2.19
C LEU A 57 -4.80 0.07 -3.61
N LEU A 58 -3.90 -0.88 -3.82
CA LEU A 58 -3.19 -1.03 -5.09
C LEU A 58 -4.01 -1.74 -6.17
N THR A 59 -5.03 -2.52 -5.79
CA THR A 59 -5.78 -3.34 -6.75
C THR A 59 -7.25 -2.92 -6.89
N GLY A 60 -7.80 -2.21 -5.90
CA GLY A 60 -9.25 -1.94 -5.82
C GLY A 60 -10.08 -3.19 -5.53
N VAL A 61 -9.45 -4.30 -5.15
CA VAL A 61 -10.09 -5.60 -4.90
C VAL A 61 -10.03 -5.90 -3.40
N ASP A 62 -11.06 -6.56 -2.87
CA ASP A 62 -11.08 -7.04 -1.48
C ASP A 62 -9.84 -7.88 -1.16
N SER A 63 -9.29 -7.72 0.04
CA SER A 63 -8.02 -8.33 0.42
C SER A 63 -8.02 -9.86 0.35
N HIS A 64 -9.18 -10.51 0.64
CA HIS A 64 -9.33 -11.95 0.52
C HIS A 64 -9.27 -12.40 -0.94
N LEU A 65 -9.92 -11.65 -1.85
CA LEU A 65 -9.85 -11.92 -3.28
C LEU A 65 -8.46 -11.64 -3.85
N ALA A 66 -7.75 -10.68 -3.27
CA ALA A 66 -6.38 -10.38 -3.65
C ALA A 66 -5.33 -11.38 -3.11
N GLY A 67 -5.73 -12.37 -2.31
CA GLY A 67 -4.83 -13.37 -1.71
C GLY A 67 -4.15 -12.92 -0.41
N VAL A 68 -4.51 -11.76 0.12
CA VAL A 68 -3.83 -11.09 1.26
C VAL A 68 -4.83 -10.78 2.37
N SER A 69 -5.48 -11.82 2.91
CA SER A 69 -6.47 -11.66 3.98
C SER A 69 -5.87 -11.22 5.31
N ASN A 70 -4.59 -11.50 5.53
CA ASN A 70 -3.84 -11.11 6.72
C ASN A 70 -2.38 -10.82 6.36
N ILE A 71 -1.62 -10.28 7.29
CA ILE A 71 -0.17 -10.15 7.14
C ILE A 71 0.47 -11.54 7.12
N PRO A 72 1.51 -11.75 6.29
CA PRO A 72 2.14 -13.08 6.12
C PRO A 72 2.63 -13.68 7.43
N GLU A 73 3.12 -12.85 8.35
CA GLU A 73 3.71 -13.24 9.63
C GLU A 73 2.68 -13.81 10.62
N MET A 74 1.39 -13.44 10.46
CA MET A 74 0.30 -13.88 11.32
C MET A 74 -0.57 -14.99 10.73
N LEU A 75 -0.24 -15.46 9.53
CA LEU A 75 -0.99 -16.54 8.90
C LEU A 75 -0.72 -17.88 9.59
N ALA A 76 -1.77 -18.48 10.14
CA ALA A 76 -1.68 -19.83 10.67
C ALA A 76 -1.36 -20.84 9.56
N PRO A 77 -0.62 -21.93 9.86
CA PRO A 77 -0.26 -22.94 8.85
C PRO A 77 -1.46 -23.47 8.06
N GLU A 78 -2.59 -23.69 8.74
CA GLU A 78 -3.82 -24.22 8.15
C GLU A 78 -4.44 -23.24 7.14
N GLN A 79 -4.29 -21.94 7.36
CA GLN A 79 -4.82 -20.90 6.47
C GLN A 79 -4.10 -20.88 5.13
N ARG A 80 -2.81 -21.24 5.10
CA ARG A 80 -1.99 -21.23 3.87
C ARG A 80 -2.44 -22.22 2.81
N ALA A 81 -3.33 -23.15 3.15
CA ALA A 81 -3.96 -24.06 2.18
C ALA A 81 -5.02 -23.36 1.30
N TYR A 82 -5.48 -22.17 1.69
CA TYR A 82 -6.54 -21.45 0.98
C TYR A 82 -5.97 -20.32 0.12
N ALA A 83 -6.51 -20.14 -1.08
CA ALA A 83 -6.03 -19.16 -2.05
C ALA A 83 -6.09 -17.70 -1.55
N ASN A 84 -7.07 -17.37 -0.71
CA ASN A 84 -7.25 -16.05 -0.13
C ASN A 84 -6.37 -15.78 1.11
N TYR A 85 -5.60 -16.77 1.58
CA TYR A 85 -4.69 -16.65 2.73
C TYR A 85 -3.23 -16.95 2.32
N GLN A 86 -2.79 -16.41 1.21
CA GLN A 86 -1.41 -16.62 0.75
C GLN A 86 -0.43 -15.62 1.40
N GLY A 87 -0.92 -14.48 1.89
CA GLY A 87 -0.08 -13.40 2.41
C GLY A 87 0.75 -12.70 1.32
N VAL A 88 0.49 -13.01 0.07
CA VAL A 88 1.13 -12.41 -1.10
C VAL A 88 0.08 -12.07 -2.15
N LEU A 89 0.33 -11.03 -2.93
CA LEU A 89 -0.61 -10.58 -3.96
C LEU A 89 -0.81 -11.67 -5.02
N GLY A 90 -2.08 -12.05 -5.26
CA GLY A 90 -2.49 -13.02 -6.27
C GLY A 90 -2.00 -12.64 -7.67
N ASP A 91 -1.82 -13.63 -8.54
CA ASP A 91 -1.40 -13.38 -9.93
C ASP A 91 -2.55 -12.93 -10.82
N ASP A 92 -3.76 -13.18 -10.39
CA ASP A 92 -5.04 -12.88 -11.06
C ASP A 92 -5.54 -11.45 -10.82
N VAL A 93 -4.88 -10.69 -9.95
CA VAL A 93 -5.24 -9.28 -9.71
C VAL A 93 -4.26 -8.31 -10.37
N VAL A 94 -4.81 -7.21 -10.87
CA VAL A 94 -4.07 -6.15 -11.55
C VAL A 94 -3.91 -4.97 -10.61
N THR A 95 -2.73 -4.35 -10.59
CA THR A 95 -2.48 -3.15 -9.78
C THR A 95 -2.82 -1.88 -10.56
N VAL A 96 -3.13 -0.82 -9.84
CA VAL A 96 -3.29 0.53 -10.40
C VAL A 96 -2.03 0.98 -11.18
N ALA A 97 -0.85 0.55 -10.73
CA ALA A 97 0.41 0.85 -11.43
C ALA A 97 0.46 0.20 -12.82
N THR A 98 0.02 -1.07 -12.95
CA THR A 98 -0.08 -1.74 -14.26
C THR A 98 -1.09 -1.03 -15.18
N LEU A 99 -2.23 -0.58 -14.65
CA LEU A 99 -3.22 0.15 -15.43
C LEU A 99 -2.69 1.51 -15.90
N LEU A 100 -1.99 2.22 -15.03
CA LEU A 100 -1.38 3.51 -15.35
C LEU A 100 -0.23 3.36 -16.35
N GLU A 101 0.62 2.33 -16.22
CA GLU A 101 1.66 2.01 -17.18
C GLU A 101 1.04 1.74 -18.56
N GLY A 102 -0.01 0.92 -18.63
CA GLY A 102 -0.76 0.66 -19.87
C GLY A 102 -1.41 1.92 -20.46
N ALA A 103 -1.74 2.90 -19.61
CA ALA A 103 -2.21 4.23 -20.05
C ALA A 103 -1.06 5.19 -20.42
N GLY A 104 0.20 4.76 -20.40
CA GLY A 104 1.37 5.53 -20.80
C GLY A 104 1.92 6.47 -19.72
N TYR A 105 1.65 6.20 -18.44
CA TYR A 105 2.33 6.86 -17.32
C TYR A 105 3.67 6.18 -17.03
N HIS A 106 4.61 6.95 -16.53
CA HIS A 106 5.78 6.40 -15.86
C HIS A 106 5.43 6.16 -14.40
N THR A 107 5.65 4.95 -13.93
CA THR A 107 5.21 4.48 -12.61
C THR A 107 6.41 4.26 -11.70
N TYR A 108 6.37 4.84 -10.51
CA TYR A 108 7.45 4.81 -9.53
C TYR A 108 6.92 4.37 -8.18
N MET A 109 7.74 3.68 -7.40
CA MET A 109 7.43 3.34 -6.01
C MET A 109 8.67 3.51 -5.14
N ALA A 110 8.49 4.15 -4.00
CA ALA A 110 9.47 4.17 -2.91
C ALA A 110 8.76 3.86 -1.59
N GLY A 111 9.36 3.03 -0.73
CA GLY A 111 8.83 2.67 0.58
C GLY A 111 8.40 1.20 0.70
N LYS A 112 7.51 0.92 1.66
CA LYS A 112 7.08 -0.43 2.02
C LYS A 112 6.21 -1.10 0.96
N TRP A 113 6.56 -2.33 0.59
CA TRP A 113 5.76 -3.19 -0.30
C TRP A 113 4.82 -4.12 0.47
N HIS A 114 5.35 -5.09 1.21
CA HIS A 114 4.64 -6.03 2.07
C HIS A 114 3.58 -6.89 1.36
N LEU A 115 3.73 -7.15 0.06
CA LEU A 115 2.80 -7.94 -0.75
C LEU A 115 3.46 -9.13 -1.46
N GLY A 116 4.60 -9.58 -0.91
CA GLY A 116 5.35 -10.75 -1.36
C GLY A 116 6.82 -10.47 -1.61
N MET A 117 7.68 -11.36 -1.09
CA MET A 117 9.13 -11.25 -1.17
C MET A 117 9.72 -11.98 -2.40
N ASP A 118 8.99 -12.95 -2.97
CA ASP A 118 9.41 -13.69 -4.17
C ASP A 118 9.73 -12.67 -5.30
N PRO A 119 10.84 -12.87 -6.04
CA PRO A 119 11.20 -12.03 -7.18
C PRO A 119 10.07 -11.80 -8.20
N ARG A 120 9.16 -12.76 -8.35
CA ARG A 120 7.99 -12.66 -9.25
C ARG A 120 6.88 -11.77 -8.70
N LYS A 121 6.87 -11.51 -7.38
CA LYS A 121 5.86 -10.73 -6.66
C LYS A 121 6.31 -9.28 -6.37
N ARG A 122 7.52 -8.91 -6.78
CA ARG A 122 8.08 -7.57 -6.54
C ARG A 122 7.29 -6.47 -7.25
N PRO A 123 7.34 -5.24 -6.74
CA PRO A 123 6.65 -4.09 -7.38
C PRO A 123 7.00 -3.92 -8.85
N SER A 124 8.25 -4.19 -9.24
CA SER A 124 8.70 -4.12 -10.64
C SER A 124 8.04 -5.16 -11.57
N ARG A 125 7.36 -6.17 -11.01
CA ARG A 125 6.53 -7.14 -11.75
C ARG A 125 5.04 -6.82 -11.64
N ARG A 126 4.72 -5.71 -11.01
CA ARG A 126 3.36 -5.25 -10.72
C ARG A 126 3.11 -3.84 -11.24
N GLY A 127 3.77 -3.48 -12.38
CA GLY A 127 3.53 -2.25 -13.11
C GLY A 127 4.33 -1.03 -12.61
N PHE A 128 5.27 -1.18 -11.68
CA PHE A 128 6.15 -0.10 -11.28
C PHE A 128 7.46 -0.16 -12.07
N ALA A 129 7.69 0.80 -12.97
CA ALA A 129 8.86 0.86 -13.83
C ALA A 129 10.17 1.11 -13.06
N ARG A 130 10.10 1.84 -11.94
CA ARG A 130 11.23 2.04 -11.03
C ARG A 130 10.79 1.87 -9.59
N THR A 131 11.60 1.16 -8.81
CA THR A 131 11.25 0.82 -7.43
C THR A 131 12.45 0.94 -6.50
N MET A 132 12.22 1.52 -5.32
CA MET A 132 13.08 1.45 -4.16
C MET A 132 12.22 0.97 -2.99
N ALA A 133 12.08 -0.35 -2.83
CA ALA A 133 11.08 -0.95 -1.96
C ALA A 133 11.70 -1.75 -0.83
N MET A 134 11.24 -1.47 0.39
CA MET A 134 11.34 -2.38 1.51
C MET A 134 10.30 -3.48 1.29
N MET A 135 10.75 -4.71 1.14
CA MET A 135 9.89 -5.83 0.72
C MET A 135 9.08 -6.42 1.87
N ASP A 136 9.59 -6.32 3.08
CA ASP A 136 9.06 -6.91 4.31
C ASP A 136 8.09 -5.98 5.06
N SER A 137 7.64 -6.42 6.22
CA SER A 137 6.65 -5.74 7.05
C SER A 137 7.19 -4.49 7.73
N GLY A 138 8.45 -4.50 8.14
CA GLY A 138 9.14 -3.40 8.80
C GLY A 138 10.65 -3.50 8.63
N ALA A 139 11.34 -2.41 8.90
CA ALA A 139 12.79 -2.35 8.92
C ALA A 139 13.27 -1.22 9.82
N ASP A 140 14.47 -1.35 10.33
CA ASP A 140 15.15 -0.24 10.97
C ASP A 140 15.36 0.92 9.99
N ASN A 141 14.97 2.13 10.39
CA ASN A 141 15.04 3.30 9.51
C ASN A 141 16.45 3.75 9.16
N TRP A 142 17.43 3.38 9.98
CA TRP A 142 18.83 3.83 9.87
C TRP A 142 19.71 2.74 9.26
N GLU A 143 19.57 1.50 9.73
CA GLU A 143 20.37 0.36 9.27
C GLU A 143 19.72 -0.39 8.10
N GLN A 144 18.45 -0.14 7.81
CA GLN A 144 17.65 -0.77 6.74
C GLN A 144 17.61 -2.31 6.85
N ARG A 145 17.73 -2.84 8.05
CA ARG A 145 17.58 -4.27 8.31
C ARG A 145 16.11 -4.61 8.55
N PRO A 146 15.55 -5.63 7.91
CA PRO A 146 14.23 -6.15 8.25
C PRO A 146 14.20 -6.62 9.73
N TYR A 147 13.04 -6.46 10.37
CA TYR A 147 12.80 -6.98 11.70
C TYR A 147 12.61 -8.51 11.68
#